data_56308447992ca67fa89fec9302658f57
#
_entry.id   56308447992ca67fa89fec9302658f57
#
_cell.length_a   1.000
_cell.length_b   1.000
_cell.length_c   1.000
_cell.angle_alpha   90.00
_cell.angle_beta   90.00
_cell.angle_gamma   90.00
#
_symmetry.space_group_name_H-M   'P 1'
#
loop_
_entity.id
_entity.type
_entity.pdbx_description
1 polymer ?
#
loop_
_entity_poly.entity_id
_entity_poly.type
_entity_poly.pdbx_seq_one_letter_code
_entity_poly.pdbx_strand_id
1 'polypeptide(L)'
;EYHTNPYTYGELLASDVDMIYVSLPPGLHYEWGKKVLLSGKHLLMEKTFTTNTSDALELFSIAENQGSKCMEALMYEFHPVQKKIDALLESMGSVKYVDATFCFPYFKDKEDIRYKKALGGGSIHDSLIYPLSFVQRILGKSYEDCYYNFTEDEVVEKGTIMMTYPDSTAVINFGFGQAYRNEITISSEYETMKAERVFSRTPDCINPIHIIQNGSTESFEIDKSDQFESMIRFFISANTRELYKKELNTISRLKFMDRIIK
;
A
#
# COMPACT_ATOMS: atom_id res chain seq x y z
N GLU A 1 4.32 -14.48 -25.56
CA GLU A 1 5.31 -13.53 -26.09
C GLU A 1 4.82 -12.12 -25.82
N TYR A 2 5.56 -11.35 -25.05
CA TYR A 2 5.27 -9.93 -24.83
C TYR A 2 5.84 -9.16 -26.02
N HIS A 3 4.98 -8.56 -26.84
CA HIS A 3 5.41 -7.65 -27.89
C HIS A 3 5.78 -6.31 -27.25
N THR A 4 7.06 -6.10 -26.97
CA THR A 4 7.58 -4.81 -26.54
C THR A 4 7.97 -3.98 -27.75
N ASN A 5 7.03 -3.25 -28.33
CA ASN A 5 7.41 -2.12 -29.17
C ASN A 5 7.71 -0.95 -28.21
N PRO A 6 8.92 -0.42 -28.19
CA PRO A 6 9.26 0.73 -27.37
C PRO A 6 8.56 1.96 -27.93
N TYR A 7 7.48 2.40 -27.25
CA TYR A 7 6.88 3.70 -27.49
C TYR A 7 7.63 4.79 -26.73
N THR A 8 7.73 5.95 -27.31
CA THR A 8 7.94 7.16 -26.49
C THR A 8 6.69 7.41 -25.64
N TYR A 9 6.80 8.15 -24.54
CA TYR A 9 5.62 8.47 -23.72
C TYR A 9 4.52 9.20 -24.50
N GLY A 10 4.89 10.06 -25.49
CA GLY A 10 3.92 10.73 -26.35
C GLY A 10 3.18 9.76 -27.29
N GLU A 11 3.90 8.82 -27.88
CA GLU A 11 3.30 7.78 -28.72
C GLU A 11 2.38 6.86 -27.92
N LEU A 12 2.75 6.50 -26.68
CA LEU A 12 1.91 5.71 -25.79
C LEU A 12 0.60 6.44 -25.45
N LEU A 13 0.67 7.73 -25.14
CA LEU A 13 -0.52 8.54 -24.88
C LEU A 13 -1.43 8.67 -26.12
N ALA A 14 -0.85 8.69 -27.32
CA ALA A 14 -1.59 8.77 -28.60
C ALA A 14 -2.06 7.41 -29.15
N SER A 15 -1.61 6.30 -28.55
CA SER A 15 -1.95 4.95 -29.02
C SER A 15 -3.43 4.59 -28.72
N ASP A 16 -3.89 3.45 -29.20
CA ASP A 16 -5.24 2.90 -29.00
C ASP A 16 -5.41 2.02 -27.76
N VAL A 17 -4.41 2.02 -26.84
CA VAL A 17 -4.52 1.27 -25.57
C VAL A 17 -5.59 1.86 -24.66
N ASP A 18 -6.34 1.00 -23.96
CA ASP A 18 -7.41 1.42 -23.06
C ASP A 18 -6.91 1.91 -21.70
N MET A 19 -5.77 1.37 -21.23
CA MET A 19 -5.22 1.68 -19.91
C MET A 19 -3.71 1.83 -19.94
N ILE A 20 -3.20 2.68 -19.06
CA ILE A 20 -1.76 2.84 -18.84
C ILE A 20 -1.46 2.58 -17.35
N TYR A 21 -0.47 1.71 -17.12
CA TYR A 21 0.14 1.51 -15.81
C TYR A 21 1.35 2.44 -15.68
N VAL A 22 1.27 3.40 -14.79
CA VAL A 22 2.34 4.37 -14.54
C VAL A 22 3.20 3.88 -13.38
N SER A 23 4.45 3.50 -13.67
CA SER A 23 5.44 2.98 -12.71
C SER A 23 6.67 3.89 -12.60
N LEU A 24 6.45 5.19 -12.59
CA LEU A 24 7.47 6.22 -12.43
C LEU A 24 7.76 6.47 -10.94
N PRO A 25 8.80 7.25 -10.59
CA PRO A 25 8.96 7.76 -9.22
C PRO A 25 7.75 8.59 -8.75
N PRO A 26 7.35 8.51 -7.46
CA PRO A 26 6.13 9.16 -6.96
C PRO A 26 6.02 10.66 -7.25
N GLY A 27 7.15 11.38 -7.26
CA GLY A 27 7.18 12.81 -7.60
C GLY A 27 6.77 13.15 -9.04
N LEU A 28 6.71 12.16 -9.92
CA LEU A 28 6.26 12.31 -11.32
C LEU A 28 4.83 11.80 -11.55
N HIS A 29 4.22 11.17 -10.57
CA HIS A 29 2.92 10.51 -10.71
C HIS A 29 1.81 11.49 -11.08
N TYR A 30 1.74 12.64 -10.43
CA TYR A 30 0.69 13.63 -10.72
C TYR A 30 0.76 14.11 -12.16
N GLU A 31 1.94 14.53 -12.63
CA GLU A 31 2.12 15.04 -14.00
C GLU A 31 1.71 14.00 -15.06
N TRP A 32 2.21 12.76 -14.91
CA TRP A 32 1.96 11.71 -15.88
C TRP A 32 0.55 11.12 -15.76
N GLY A 33 0.04 10.97 -14.53
CA GLY A 33 -1.33 10.54 -14.30
C GLY A 33 -2.36 11.50 -14.94
N LYS A 34 -2.12 12.81 -14.81
CA LYS A 34 -2.94 13.84 -15.45
C LYS A 34 -2.93 13.72 -16.98
N LYS A 35 -1.75 13.52 -17.60
CA LYS A 35 -1.63 13.30 -19.04
C LYS A 35 -2.38 12.05 -19.52
N VAL A 36 -2.28 10.94 -18.78
CA VAL A 36 -2.98 9.69 -19.06
C VAL A 36 -4.49 9.90 -19.03
N LEU A 37 -5.01 10.47 -17.96
CA LEU A 37 -6.45 10.69 -17.79
C LEU A 37 -7.02 11.66 -18.84
N LEU A 38 -6.31 12.77 -19.12
CA LEU A 38 -6.71 13.73 -20.16
C LEU A 38 -6.64 13.15 -21.58
N SER A 39 -5.90 12.07 -21.82
CA SER A 39 -5.94 11.32 -23.09
C SER A 39 -7.10 10.33 -23.17
N GLY A 40 -8.01 10.32 -22.18
CA GLY A 40 -9.21 9.47 -22.14
C GLY A 40 -8.92 8.02 -21.76
N LYS A 41 -7.72 7.71 -21.23
CA LYS A 41 -7.32 6.36 -20.85
C LYS A 41 -7.55 6.08 -19.38
N HIS A 42 -7.70 4.81 -19.03
CA HIS A 42 -7.74 4.35 -17.65
C HIS A 42 -6.34 4.42 -17.01
N LEU A 43 -6.26 4.80 -15.73
CA LEU A 43 -5.02 4.99 -15.00
C LEU A 43 -4.88 3.97 -13.86
N LEU A 44 -3.88 3.09 -13.96
CA LEU A 44 -3.37 2.33 -12.83
C LEU A 44 -2.04 2.95 -12.42
N MET A 45 -1.96 3.53 -11.23
CA MET A 45 -0.80 4.29 -10.75
C MET A 45 -0.04 3.51 -9.68
N GLU A 46 1.26 3.37 -9.82
CA GLU A 46 2.09 2.80 -8.74
C GLU A 46 1.88 3.52 -7.39
N LYS A 47 2.15 2.79 -6.33
CA LYS A 47 2.17 3.35 -4.98
C LYS A 47 3.44 4.22 -4.79
N THR A 48 3.41 5.28 -4.08
CA THR A 48 2.30 6.04 -3.53
C THR A 48 1.59 6.79 -4.66
N PHE A 49 0.29 6.79 -4.66
CA PHE A 49 -0.51 7.36 -5.76
C PHE A 49 -0.05 8.75 -6.20
N THR A 50 0.14 9.64 -5.21
CA THR A 50 0.79 10.96 -5.34
C THR A 50 1.56 11.27 -4.07
N THR A 51 2.36 12.32 -4.06
CA THR A 51 3.12 12.76 -2.88
C THR A 51 2.31 13.63 -1.91
N ASN A 52 1.08 13.99 -2.27
CA ASN A 52 0.17 14.78 -1.43
C ASN A 52 -1.30 14.53 -1.79
N THR A 53 -2.20 14.89 -0.88
CA THR A 53 -3.65 14.68 -1.05
C THR A 53 -4.26 15.54 -2.15
N SER A 54 -3.78 16.78 -2.34
CA SER A 54 -4.37 17.72 -3.32
C SER A 54 -4.27 17.18 -4.75
N ASP A 55 -3.09 16.69 -5.11
CA ASP A 55 -2.82 16.11 -6.43
C ASP A 55 -3.67 14.85 -6.68
N ALA A 56 -3.84 14.02 -5.64
CA ALA A 56 -4.70 12.84 -5.73
C ALA A 56 -6.17 13.20 -5.99
N LEU A 57 -6.69 14.17 -5.26
CA LEU A 57 -8.07 14.64 -5.43
C LEU A 57 -8.30 15.18 -6.84
N GLU A 58 -7.34 15.93 -7.39
CA GLU A 58 -7.43 16.42 -8.76
C GLU A 58 -7.43 15.28 -9.78
N LEU A 59 -6.55 14.28 -9.64
CA LEU A 59 -6.52 13.12 -10.54
C LEU A 59 -7.83 12.32 -10.50
N PHE A 60 -8.40 12.06 -9.32
CA PHE A 60 -9.69 11.38 -9.20
C PHE A 60 -10.82 12.20 -9.82
N SER A 61 -10.84 13.53 -9.62
CA SER A 61 -11.82 14.41 -10.27
C SER A 61 -11.71 14.40 -11.80
N ILE A 62 -10.48 14.40 -12.34
CA ILE A 62 -10.27 14.28 -13.79
C ILE A 62 -10.78 12.92 -14.28
N ALA A 63 -10.47 11.84 -13.58
CA ALA A 63 -10.92 10.49 -13.93
C ALA A 63 -12.45 10.40 -13.98
N GLU A 64 -13.15 10.96 -12.98
CA GLU A 64 -14.60 11.01 -12.94
C GLU A 64 -15.15 11.79 -14.16
N ASN A 65 -14.63 12.99 -14.43
CA ASN A 65 -15.04 13.83 -15.54
C ASN A 65 -14.82 13.19 -16.93
N GLN A 66 -13.78 12.35 -17.06
CA GLN A 66 -13.45 11.62 -18.29
C GLN A 66 -14.17 10.25 -18.40
N GLY A 67 -14.88 9.82 -17.36
CA GLY A 67 -15.44 8.47 -17.27
C GLY A 67 -14.35 7.38 -17.24
N SER A 68 -13.15 7.73 -16.81
CA SER A 68 -11.99 6.82 -16.76
C SER A 68 -11.88 6.12 -15.42
N LYS A 69 -11.45 4.85 -15.41
CA LYS A 69 -11.04 4.16 -14.19
C LYS A 69 -9.72 4.73 -13.72
N CYS A 70 -9.61 4.90 -12.39
CA CYS A 70 -8.39 5.37 -11.74
C CYS A 70 -8.19 4.63 -10.41
N MET A 71 -6.98 4.07 -10.18
CA MET A 71 -6.69 3.30 -8.97
C MET A 71 -5.21 3.33 -8.62
N GLU A 72 -4.91 3.35 -7.32
CA GLU A 72 -3.56 3.09 -6.81
C GLU A 72 -3.22 1.61 -6.86
N ALA A 73 -2.03 1.28 -7.34
CA ALA A 73 -1.51 -0.07 -7.48
C ALA A 73 -0.89 -0.58 -6.16
N LEU A 74 -1.70 -0.71 -5.11
CA LEU A 74 -1.27 -1.27 -3.84
C LEU A 74 -1.46 -2.79 -3.86
N MET A 75 -0.57 -3.48 -4.57
CA MET A 75 -0.70 -4.87 -5.00
C MET A 75 -0.95 -5.88 -3.87
N TYR A 76 -0.39 -5.66 -2.67
CA TYR A 76 -0.51 -6.62 -1.58
C TYR A 76 -1.96 -6.85 -1.14
N GLU A 77 -2.84 -5.86 -1.32
CA GLU A 77 -4.27 -5.97 -0.97
C GLU A 77 -5.00 -7.05 -1.78
N PHE A 78 -4.43 -7.50 -2.89
CA PHE A 78 -5.02 -8.46 -3.82
C PHE A 78 -4.50 -9.90 -3.65
N HIS A 79 -3.54 -10.12 -2.74
CA HIS A 79 -3.05 -11.46 -2.45
C HIS A 79 -4.04 -12.25 -1.57
N PRO A 80 -4.23 -13.57 -1.79
CA PRO A 80 -5.13 -14.42 -0.97
C PRO A 80 -4.88 -14.36 0.53
N VAL A 81 -3.65 -14.06 0.97
CA VAL A 81 -3.33 -13.87 2.39
C VAL A 81 -4.24 -12.85 3.08
N GLN A 82 -4.67 -11.79 2.37
CA GLN A 82 -5.53 -10.77 2.94
C GLN A 82 -6.92 -11.30 3.25
N LYS A 83 -7.50 -12.10 2.33
CA LYS A 83 -8.79 -12.76 2.54
C LYS A 83 -8.72 -13.77 3.69
N LYS A 84 -7.59 -14.50 3.79
CA LYS A 84 -7.41 -15.46 4.89
C LYS A 84 -7.28 -14.77 6.23
N ILE A 85 -6.56 -13.62 6.30
CA ILE A 85 -6.50 -12.79 7.52
C ILE A 85 -7.90 -12.33 7.90
N ASP A 86 -8.69 -11.80 6.96
CA ASP A 86 -10.06 -11.32 7.23
C ASP A 86 -10.95 -12.46 7.78
N ALA A 87 -10.92 -13.65 7.17
CA ALA A 87 -11.68 -14.80 7.63
C ALA A 87 -11.27 -15.28 9.04
N LEU A 88 -9.97 -15.24 9.36
CA LEU A 88 -9.50 -15.61 10.70
C LEU A 88 -9.88 -14.56 11.75
N LEU A 89 -9.87 -13.27 11.40
CA LEU A 89 -10.29 -12.19 12.29
C LEU A 89 -11.77 -12.31 12.72
N GLU A 90 -12.65 -12.84 11.87
CA GLU A 90 -14.06 -13.07 12.24
C GLU A 90 -14.21 -13.99 13.45
N SER A 91 -13.28 -14.92 13.67
CA SER A 91 -13.28 -15.85 14.80
C SER A 91 -12.46 -15.39 16.01
N MET A 92 -11.54 -14.45 15.83
CA MET A 92 -10.63 -13.98 16.89
C MET A 92 -11.29 -13.12 17.98
N GLY A 93 -12.49 -12.61 17.74
CA GLY A 93 -13.14 -11.64 18.61
C GLY A 93 -12.58 -10.22 18.43
N SER A 94 -12.74 -9.40 19.48
CA SER A 94 -12.30 -7.98 19.40
C SER A 94 -10.79 -7.86 19.35
N VAL A 95 -10.28 -7.22 18.30
CA VAL A 95 -8.84 -6.90 18.17
C VAL A 95 -8.44 -5.87 19.24
N LYS A 96 -7.39 -6.15 19.98
CA LYS A 96 -6.83 -5.28 21.03
C LYS A 96 -5.52 -4.63 20.63
N TYR A 97 -4.74 -5.30 19.81
CA TYR A 97 -3.42 -4.81 19.41
C TYR A 97 -3.08 -5.22 17.97
N VAL A 98 -2.48 -4.31 17.23
CA VAL A 98 -1.91 -4.55 15.90
C VAL A 98 -0.48 -4.04 15.85
N ASP A 99 0.50 -4.90 15.55
CA ASP A 99 1.84 -4.52 15.09
C ASP A 99 1.94 -4.81 13.59
N ALA A 100 2.37 -3.82 12.84
CA ALA A 100 2.56 -3.96 11.40
C ALA A 100 3.92 -3.36 11.03
N THR A 101 4.84 -4.19 10.55
CA THR A 101 6.22 -3.82 10.29
C THR A 101 6.63 -4.09 8.86
N PHE A 102 7.15 -3.06 8.17
CA PHE A 102 7.78 -3.19 6.87
C PHE A 102 9.09 -2.39 6.81
N CYS A 103 10.19 -3.11 7.01
CA CYS A 103 11.55 -2.56 7.07
C CYS A 103 12.50 -3.37 6.18
N PHE A 104 13.55 -2.71 5.71
CA PHE A 104 14.59 -3.37 4.91
C PHE A 104 15.96 -2.67 5.07
N PRO A 105 17.07 -3.32 4.68
CA PRO A 105 18.40 -2.72 4.72
C PRO A 105 18.51 -1.47 3.84
N TYR A 106 19.53 -0.66 4.07
CA TYR A 106 19.87 0.42 3.15
C TYR A 106 20.10 -0.10 1.73
N PHE A 107 19.65 0.67 0.74
CA PHE A 107 19.99 0.42 -0.64
C PHE A 107 21.48 0.66 -0.85
N LYS A 108 22.12 -0.21 -1.62
CA LYS A 108 23.57 -0.09 -1.90
C LYS A 108 23.90 1.15 -2.73
N ASP A 109 23.03 1.48 -3.67
CA ASP A 109 23.16 2.65 -4.51
C ASP A 109 22.65 3.89 -3.76
N LYS A 110 23.53 4.86 -3.50
CA LYS A 110 23.17 6.12 -2.86
C LYS A 110 22.44 7.08 -3.80
N GLU A 111 22.48 6.82 -5.11
CA GLU A 111 21.71 7.55 -6.12
C GLU A 111 20.30 6.98 -6.34
N ASP A 112 19.90 5.95 -5.58
CA ASP A 112 18.54 5.38 -5.64
C ASP A 112 17.48 6.48 -5.42
N ILE A 113 16.40 6.41 -6.20
CA ILE A 113 15.30 7.39 -6.16
C ILE A 113 14.68 7.56 -4.76
N ARG A 114 14.80 6.56 -3.91
CA ARG A 114 14.29 6.58 -2.53
C ARG A 114 15.02 7.56 -1.62
N TYR A 115 16.24 8.00 -2.00
CA TYR A 115 16.96 9.05 -1.30
C TYR A 115 16.74 10.44 -1.91
N LYS A 116 15.98 10.57 -3.00
CA LYS A 116 15.76 11.83 -3.73
C LYS A 116 14.43 12.46 -3.36
N LYS A 117 14.44 13.47 -2.51
CA LYS A 117 13.22 14.21 -2.09
C LYS A 117 12.41 14.72 -3.28
N ALA A 118 13.07 15.27 -4.30
CA ALA A 118 12.43 15.79 -5.51
C ALA A 118 11.68 14.73 -6.33
N LEU A 119 12.02 13.46 -6.17
CA LEU A 119 11.34 12.32 -6.82
C LEU A 119 10.29 11.65 -5.92
N GLY A 120 9.96 12.27 -4.78
CA GLY A 120 9.04 11.69 -3.82
C GLY A 120 9.65 10.53 -3.02
N GLY A 121 10.97 10.55 -2.81
CA GLY A 121 11.69 9.58 -2.01
C GLY A 121 11.32 9.63 -0.53
N GLY A 122 11.91 8.73 0.23
CA GLY A 122 11.67 8.58 1.66
C GLY A 122 10.75 7.41 2.00
N SER A 123 10.96 6.89 3.19
CA SER A 123 10.23 5.71 3.68
C SER A 123 8.75 5.96 3.93
N ILE A 124 8.34 7.21 4.09
CA ILE A 124 6.91 7.56 4.22
C ILE A 124 6.16 7.18 2.94
N HIS A 125 6.71 7.52 1.77
CA HIS A 125 6.09 7.16 0.49
C HIS A 125 6.42 5.73 0.06
N ASP A 126 7.57 5.19 0.45
CA ASP A 126 7.99 3.88 -0.04
C ASP A 126 7.49 2.72 0.82
N SER A 127 7.66 2.76 2.14
CA SER A 127 7.38 1.62 3.03
C SER A 127 6.21 1.82 4.00
N LEU A 128 5.97 3.02 4.53
CA LEU A 128 4.88 3.28 5.47
C LEU A 128 3.50 2.95 4.89
N ILE A 129 3.30 3.20 3.59
CA ILE A 129 2.00 3.01 2.94
C ILE A 129 1.41 1.60 3.16
N TYR A 130 2.24 0.58 3.23
CA TYR A 130 1.82 -0.82 3.40
C TYR A 130 1.26 -1.08 4.81
N PRO A 131 2.03 -0.94 5.90
CA PRO A 131 1.52 -1.17 7.24
C PRO A 131 0.44 -0.17 7.64
N LEU A 132 0.49 1.10 7.17
CA LEU A 132 -0.56 2.07 7.42
C LEU A 132 -1.89 1.64 6.81
N SER A 133 -1.89 1.22 5.53
CA SER A 133 -3.10 0.74 4.87
C SER A 133 -3.67 -0.51 5.55
N PHE A 134 -2.79 -1.39 6.05
CA PHE A 134 -3.19 -2.56 6.80
C PHE A 134 -3.88 -2.20 8.13
N VAL A 135 -3.27 -1.33 8.94
CA VAL A 135 -3.85 -0.87 10.20
C VAL A 135 -5.20 -0.17 9.97
N GLN A 136 -5.29 0.72 8.97
CA GLN A 136 -6.55 1.39 8.62
C GLN A 136 -7.65 0.41 8.16
N ARG A 137 -7.27 -0.69 7.53
CA ARG A 137 -8.21 -1.76 7.13
C ARG A 137 -8.74 -2.53 8.33
N ILE A 138 -7.89 -2.83 9.32
CA ILE A 138 -8.25 -3.65 10.49
C ILE A 138 -8.99 -2.83 11.56
N LEU A 139 -8.47 -1.65 11.91
CA LEU A 139 -8.97 -0.84 13.02
C LEU A 139 -9.79 0.38 12.58
N GLY A 140 -9.84 0.65 11.29
CA GLY A 140 -10.50 1.84 10.76
C GLY A 140 -9.57 3.05 10.60
N LYS A 141 -10.13 4.11 10.05
CA LYS A 141 -9.39 5.33 9.68
C LYS A 141 -9.39 6.40 10.78
N SER A 142 -10.33 6.29 11.73
CA SER A 142 -10.49 7.22 12.85
C SER A 142 -9.80 6.65 14.08
N TYR A 143 -8.86 7.38 14.63
CA TYR A 143 -8.11 7.06 15.83
C TYR A 143 -8.21 8.22 16.83
N GLU A 144 -7.95 7.96 18.11
CA GLU A 144 -8.02 8.97 19.17
C GLU A 144 -6.73 9.80 19.20
N ASP A 145 -5.58 9.14 19.39
CA ASP A 145 -4.27 9.76 19.41
C ASP A 145 -3.30 9.10 18.46
N CYS A 146 -2.27 9.86 18.05
CA CYS A 146 -1.20 9.38 17.19
C CYS A 146 0.14 10.00 17.63
N TYR A 147 1.07 9.13 17.97
CA TYR A 147 2.45 9.49 18.34
C TYR A 147 3.41 8.90 17.32
N TYR A 148 4.42 9.66 16.94
CA TYR A 148 5.40 9.19 15.98
C TYR A 148 6.81 9.73 16.26
N ASN A 149 7.79 8.96 15.82
CA ASN A 149 9.20 9.34 15.86
C ASN A 149 9.85 8.91 14.54
N PHE A 150 10.58 9.81 13.90
CA PHE A 150 11.24 9.57 12.63
C PHE A 150 12.73 9.84 12.73
N THR A 151 13.52 9.08 11.96
CA THR A 151 14.90 9.41 11.64
C THR A 151 14.92 9.90 10.20
N GLU A 152 15.43 11.10 9.99
CA GLU A 152 15.51 11.74 8.68
C GLU A 152 16.89 12.31 8.41
N ASP A 153 17.25 12.37 7.13
CA ASP A 153 18.37 13.14 6.55
C ASP A 153 17.75 14.04 5.47
N GLU A 154 17.99 13.83 4.18
CA GLU A 154 17.25 14.53 3.11
C GLU A 154 15.79 14.10 3.04
N VAL A 155 15.51 12.85 3.41
CA VAL A 155 14.19 12.23 3.46
C VAL A 155 14.02 11.47 4.77
N VAL A 156 12.79 11.20 5.17
CA VAL A 156 12.53 10.28 6.30
C VAL A 156 12.98 8.88 5.91
N GLU A 157 13.97 8.34 6.61
CA GLU A 157 14.53 7.02 6.34
C GLU A 157 13.76 5.90 7.04
N LYS A 158 13.33 6.14 8.27
CA LYS A 158 12.61 5.16 9.09
C LYS A 158 11.81 5.84 10.19
N GLY A 159 10.83 5.12 10.70
CA GLY A 159 10.03 5.62 11.80
C GLY A 159 9.20 4.56 12.49
N THR A 160 8.66 4.98 13.63
CA THR A 160 7.64 4.26 14.39
C THR A 160 6.45 5.18 14.61
N ILE A 161 5.25 4.64 14.42
CA ILE A 161 3.98 5.33 14.68
C ILE A 161 3.18 4.46 15.65
N MET A 162 2.65 5.07 16.70
CA MET A 162 1.68 4.46 17.61
C MET A 162 0.35 5.19 17.48
N MET A 163 -0.72 4.43 17.27
CA MET A 163 -2.08 4.96 17.14
C MET A 163 -2.98 4.30 18.19
N THR A 164 -3.77 5.11 18.89
CA THR A 164 -4.76 4.61 19.85
C THR A 164 -6.16 4.71 19.28
N TYR A 165 -6.97 3.74 19.62
CA TYR A 165 -8.38 3.61 19.30
C TYR A 165 -9.15 3.33 20.60
N PRO A 166 -10.47 3.47 20.67
CA PRO A 166 -11.21 3.28 21.93
C PRO A 166 -10.89 2.00 22.69
N ASP A 167 -10.68 0.88 21.97
CA ASP A 167 -10.44 -0.44 22.55
C ASP A 167 -9.16 -1.12 22.03
N SER A 168 -8.36 -0.43 21.23
CA SER A 168 -7.23 -1.04 20.53
C SER A 168 -6.03 -0.09 20.44
N THR A 169 -4.86 -0.67 20.23
CA THR A 169 -3.64 0.09 19.92
C THR A 169 -2.98 -0.51 18.67
N ALA A 170 -2.47 0.33 17.80
CA ALA A 170 -1.63 -0.09 16.70
C ALA A 170 -0.22 0.49 16.81
N VAL A 171 0.78 -0.33 16.46
CA VAL A 171 2.17 0.10 16.27
C VAL A 171 2.59 -0.20 14.85
N ILE A 172 3.15 0.79 14.18
CA ILE A 172 3.66 0.69 12.82
C ILE A 172 5.16 0.96 12.86
N ASN A 173 5.97 0.02 12.36
CA ASN A 173 7.39 0.22 12.13
C ASN A 173 7.67 0.17 10.62
N PHE A 174 8.41 1.14 10.12
CA PHE A 174 8.67 1.23 8.69
C PHE A 174 10.04 1.86 8.41
N GLY A 175 10.58 1.58 7.23
CA GLY A 175 11.77 2.27 6.73
C GLY A 175 12.89 1.37 6.28
N PHE A 176 14.00 2.02 5.92
CA PHE A 176 15.26 1.39 5.50
C PHE A 176 16.39 1.65 6.50
N GLY A 177 17.49 0.89 6.36
CA GLY A 177 18.59 0.89 7.33
C GLY A 177 18.30 0.01 8.56
N GLN A 178 17.45 -0.99 8.39
CA GLN A 178 17.10 -2.00 9.39
C GLN A 178 17.18 -3.40 8.75
N ALA A 179 17.19 -4.45 9.57
CA ALA A 179 17.04 -5.80 9.05
C ALA A 179 15.69 -5.93 8.31
N TYR A 180 15.65 -6.80 7.30
CA TYR A 180 14.39 -7.03 6.58
C TYR A 180 13.32 -7.61 7.51
N ARG A 181 12.23 -6.91 7.62
CA ARG A 181 11.02 -7.32 8.33
C ARG A 181 9.80 -6.98 7.48
N ASN A 182 8.91 -7.94 7.28
CA ASN A 182 7.68 -7.80 6.52
C ASN A 182 6.65 -8.70 7.20
N GLU A 183 6.01 -8.20 8.25
CA GLU A 183 5.26 -9.01 9.18
C GLU A 183 4.14 -8.23 9.86
N ILE A 184 3.18 -8.96 10.37
CA ILE A 184 2.12 -8.46 11.24
C ILE A 184 1.98 -9.35 12.48
N THR A 185 1.56 -8.72 13.58
CA THR A 185 1.01 -9.39 14.75
C THR A 185 -0.31 -8.73 15.11
N ILE A 186 -1.37 -9.52 15.25
CA ILE A 186 -2.70 -9.05 15.68
C ILE A 186 -3.07 -9.85 16.92
N SER A 187 -3.44 -9.18 18.00
CA SER A 187 -3.86 -9.85 19.23
C SER A 187 -5.28 -9.45 19.63
N SER A 188 -6.07 -10.44 20.02
CA SER A 188 -7.33 -10.28 20.76
C SER A 188 -7.09 -10.51 22.25
N GLU A 189 -8.15 -10.70 23.01
CA GLU A 189 -8.06 -11.07 24.44
C GLU A 189 -7.47 -12.47 24.65
N TYR A 190 -7.68 -13.39 23.72
CA TYR A 190 -7.41 -14.82 23.92
C TYR A 190 -6.37 -15.42 22.99
N GLU A 191 -6.12 -14.79 21.86
CA GLU A 191 -5.25 -15.36 20.84
C GLU A 191 -4.46 -14.30 20.06
N THR A 192 -3.38 -14.74 19.44
CA THR A 192 -2.50 -13.89 18.64
C THR A 192 -2.31 -14.49 17.26
N MET A 193 -2.60 -13.71 16.22
CA MET A 193 -2.28 -14.01 14.83
C MET A 193 -0.91 -13.43 14.50
N LYS A 194 -0.05 -14.23 13.85
CA LYS A 194 1.22 -13.78 13.26
C LYS A 194 1.31 -14.20 11.80
N ALA A 195 1.79 -13.31 10.96
CA ALA A 195 2.07 -13.62 9.56
C ALA A 195 3.29 -12.84 9.06
N GLU A 196 4.10 -13.51 8.27
CA GLU A 196 5.26 -12.92 7.60
C GLU A 196 4.99 -12.74 6.10
N ARG A 197 5.78 -11.89 5.44
CA ARG A 197 5.66 -11.59 4.01
C ARG A 197 4.26 -11.12 3.61
N VAL A 198 3.62 -10.30 4.44
CA VAL A 198 2.24 -9.84 4.21
C VAL A 198 2.17 -8.78 3.13
N PHE A 199 3.15 -7.88 3.05
CA PHE A 199 3.13 -6.69 2.19
C PHE A 199 3.82 -6.87 0.84
N SER A 200 4.76 -7.81 0.75
CA SER A 200 5.50 -8.09 -0.48
C SER A 200 5.81 -9.57 -0.54
N ARG A 201 5.07 -10.28 -1.38
CA ARG A 201 5.20 -11.72 -1.60
C ARG A 201 5.62 -11.98 -3.02
N THR A 202 6.54 -12.91 -3.21
CA THR A 202 6.78 -13.49 -4.54
C THR A 202 5.64 -14.46 -4.86
N PRO A 203 5.37 -14.77 -6.14
CA PRO A 203 4.32 -15.73 -6.52
C PRO A 203 4.46 -17.10 -5.86
N ASP A 204 5.69 -17.51 -5.56
CA ASP A 204 6.01 -18.81 -4.91
C ASP A 204 6.01 -18.78 -3.39
N CYS A 205 5.71 -17.64 -2.76
CA CYS A 205 5.75 -17.51 -1.31
C CYS A 205 4.63 -18.31 -0.64
N ILE A 206 5.01 -19.20 0.28
CA ILE A 206 4.11 -20.12 1.01
C ILE A 206 4.08 -19.87 2.52
N ASN A 207 4.61 -18.72 3.01
CA ASN A 207 4.61 -18.42 4.45
C ASN A 207 3.19 -18.51 5.01
N PRO A 208 2.94 -19.35 6.03
CA PRO A 208 1.62 -19.52 6.62
C PRO A 208 1.24 -18.33 7.52
N ILE A 209 -0.03 -18.33 7.94
CA ILE A 209 -0.51 -17.55 9.08
C ILE A 209 -0.53 -18.47 10.29
N HIS A 210 -0.07 -17.97 11.44
CA HIS A 210 -0.07 -18.68 12.70
C HIS A 210 -1.07 -18.05 13.66
N ILE A 211 -1.94 -18.87 14.26
CA ILE A 211 -2.77 -18.50 15.40
C ILE A 211 -2.18 -19.17 16.64
N ILE A 212 -1.88 -18.37 17.63
CA ILE A 212 -1.27 -18.78 18.90
C ILE A 212 -2.30 -18.57 20.01
N GLN A 213 -2.70 -19.66 20.68
CA GLN A 213 -3.66 -19.65 21.77
C GLN A 213 -3.25 -20.67 22.84
N ASN A 214 -3.21 -20.26 24.10
CA ASN A 214 -2.89 -21.13 25.25
C ASN A 214 -1.60 -21.97 25.08
N GLY A 215 -0.57 -21.40 24.44
CA GLY A 215 0.69 -22.09 24.18
C GLY A 215 0.68 -23.06 23.00
N SER A 216 -0.45 -23.24 22.35
CA SER A 216 -0.58 -24.01 21.11
C SER A 216 -0.51 -23.08 19.89
N THR A 217 0.02 -23.61 18.78
CA THR A 217 0.08 -22.87 17.50
C THR A 217 -0.62 -23.68 16.42
N GLU A 218 -1.59 -23.06 15.77
CA GLU A 218 -2.22 -23.58 14.56
C GLU A 218 -1.69 -22.79 13.37
N SER A 219 -1.42 -23.47 12.24
CA SER A 219 -0.85 -22.87 11.04
C SER A 219 -1.76 -23.03 9.84
N PHE A 220 -2.01 -21.95 9.13
CA PHE A 220 -2.87 -21.90 7.95
C PHE A 220 -2.04 -21.61 6.71
N GLU A 221 -1.99 -22.54 5.79
CA GLU A 221 -1.31 -22.38 4.51
C GLU A 221 -2.01 -21.34 3.64
N ILE A 222 -1.22 -20.67 2.81
CA ILE A 222 -1.67 -19.66 1.87
C ILE A 222 -1.35 -20.12 0.45
N ASP A 223 -2.34 -20.08 -0.41
CA ASP A 223 -2.17 -20.41 -1.82
C ASP A 223 -1.14 -19.48 -2.49
N LYS A 224 -0.34 -20.08 -3.37
CA LYS A 224 0.54 -19.33 -4.27
C LYS A 224 -0.30 -18.41 -5.16
N SER A 225 0.13 -17.18 -5.32
CA SER A 225 -0.60 -16.20 -6.14
C SER A 225 0.30 -15.07 -6.58
N ASP A 226 0.12 -14.62 -7.82
CA ASP A 226 0.69 -13.38 -8.30
C ASP A 226 -0.26 -12.21 -7.90
N GLN A 227 0.21 -11.40 -6.96
CA GLN A 227 -0.56 -10.25 -6.46
C GLN A 227 -0.69 -9.14 -7.51
N PHE A 228 0.24 -9.00 -8.46
CA PHE A 228 0.15 -8.03 -9.54
C PHE A 228 -0.89 -8.46 -10.58
N GLU A 229 -0.88 -9.73 -10.98
CA GLU A 229 -1.90 -10.28 -11.86
C GLU A 229 -3.29 -10.12 -11.24
N SER A 230 -3.44 -10.47 -9.96
CA SER A 230 -4.71 -10.34 -9.23
C SER A 230 -5.20 -8.88 -9.17
N MET A 231 -4.30 -7.94 -8.95
CA MET A 231 -4.58 -6.50 -8.96
C MET A 231 -5.04 -6.00 -10.33
N ILE A 232 -4.33 -6.38 -11.40
CA ILE A 232 -4.66 -5.96 -12.77
C ILE A 232 -6.02 -6.54 -13.16
N ARG A 233 -6.28 -7.82 -12.87
CA ARG A 233 -7.58 -8.46 -13.12
C ARG A 233 -8.72 -7.74 -12.38
N PHE A 234 -8.49 -7.39 -11.11
CA PHE A 234 -9.44 -6.58 -10.34
C PHE A 234 -9.70 -5.23 -11.03
N PHE A 235 -8.65 -4.47 -11.38
CA PHE A 235 -8.78 -3.15 -12.00
C PHE A 235 -9.59 -3.20 -13.31
N ILE A 236 -9.35 -4.21 -14.14
CA ILE A 236 -10.09 -4.39 -15.40
C ILE A 236 -11.57 -4.66 -15.13
N SER A 237 -11.90 -5.52 -14.18
CA SER A 237 -13.27 -5.98 -13.88
C SER A 237 -14.05 -5.10 -12.90
N ALA A 238 -13.36 -4.27 -12.11
CA ALA A 238 -13.96 -3.49 -11.04
C ALA A 238 -15.04 -2.52 -11.54
N ASN A 239 -16.14 -2.46 -10.80
CA ASN A 239 -17.20 -1.49 -11.01
C ASN A 239 -16.90 -0.16 -10.29
N THR A 240 -17.68 0.89 -10.57
CA THR A 240 -17.50 2.24 -10.01
C THR A 240 -17.49 2.24 -8.47
N ARG A 241 -18.35 1.44 -7.81
CA ARG A 241 -18.44 1.39 -6.35
C ARG A 241 -17.18 0.79 -5.72
N GLU A 242 -16.59 -0.21 -6.35
CA GLU A 242 -15.36 -0.86 -5.89
C GLU A 242 -14.17 0.10 -6.03
N LEU A 243 -14.07 0.79 -7.17
CA LEU A 243 -13.02 1.80 -7.40
C LEU A 243 -13.16 2.98 -6.44
N TYR A 244 -14.38 3.46 -6.19
CA TYR A 244 -14.63 4.54 -5.22
C TYR A 244 -14.17 4.16 -3.80
N LYS A 245 -14.35 2.91 -3.37
CA LYS A 245 -13.80 2.46 -2.09
C LYS A 245 -12.26 2.52 -2.06
N LYS A 246 -11.61 2.16 -3.16
CA LYS A 246 -10.14 2.25 -3.28
C LYS A 246 -9.68 3.70 -3.23
N GLU A 247 -10.35 4.61 -3.93
CA GLU A 247 -10.12 6.06 -3.90
C GLU A 247 -10.19 6.59 -2.46
N LEU A 248 -11.28 6.32 -1.73
CA LEU A 248 -11.44 6.75 -0.34
C LEU A 248 -10.33 6.23 0.58
N ASN A 249 -9.80 5.02 0.32
CA ASN A 249 -8.68 4.47 1.06
C ASN A 249 -7.38 5.20 0.73
N THR A 250 -7.11 5.46 -0.54
CA THR A 250 -5.94 6.22 -1.01
C THR A 250 -5.93 7.62 -0.42
N ILE A 251 -7.06 8.35 -0.53
CA ILE A 251 -7.20 9.71 0.05
C ILE A 251 -6.97 9.70 1.58
N SER A 252 -7.51 8.71 2.29
CA SER A 252 -7.32 8.60 3.74
C SER A 252 -5.85 8.43 4.13
N ARG A 253 -5.12 7.57 3.41
CA ARG A 253 -3.68 7.36 3.63
C ARG A 253 -2.87 8.63 3.36
N LEU A 254 -3.12 9.28 2.24
CA LEU A 254 -2.43 10.52 1.88
C LEU A 254 -2.70 11.64 2.88
N LYS A 255 -3.95 11.84 3.32
CA LYS A 255 -4.27 12.80 4.39
C LYS A 255 -3.51 12.53 5.68
N PHE A 256 -3.36 11.27 6.05
CA PHE A 256 -2.56 10.90 7.21
C PHE A 256 -1.08 11.23 6.99
N MET A 257 -0.53 10.86 5.83
CA MET A 257 0.87 11.12 5.48
C MET A 257 1.18 12.62 5.41
N ASP A 258 0.33 13.42 4.78
CA ASP A 258 0.45 14.89 4.73
C ASP A 258 0.50 15.53 6.14
N ARG A 259 -0.18 14.92 7.11
CA ARG A 259 -0.24 15.44 8.48
C ARG A 259 1.05 15.16 9.26
N ILE A 260 1.70 14.02 9.03
CA ILE A 260 2.91 13.62 9.78
C ILE A 260 4.21 14.12 9.14
N ILE A 261 4.18 14.59 7.88
CA ILE A 261 5.35 15.18 7.18
C ILE A 261 5.52 16.67 7.55
N LYS A 262 4.49 17.30 8.09
CA LYS A 262 4.53 18.72 8.53
C LYS A 262 5.27 18.87 9.85
#